data_03808b027ae118cd9882ed7819870dc0
#
_entry.id   03808b027ae118cd9882ed7819870dc0
#
_cell.length_a   1.000
_cell.length_b   1.000
_cell.length_c   1.000
_cell.angle_alpha   90.00
_cell.angle_beta   90.00
_cell.angle_gamma   90.00
#
_symmetry.space_group_name_H-M   'P 1'
#
loop_
_entity.id
_entity.type
_entity.pdbx_description
1 polymer ?
#
loop_
_entity_poly.entity_id
_entity_poly.type
_entity_poly.pdbx_seq_one_letter_code
_entity_poly.pdbx_strand_id
1 'polypeptide(L)'
;MVQAISNKDTSIQWQTICKISSIKPNTGVCALFHDEQVAIFRLGETEQVYALSNYDPFSKAYVLSRGIVGDRQGIIKVAAPIYKQNINLETGEYLDDPEIKIPTYPVQVVNGEVQLGK
;
A
#
# COMPACT_ATOMS: atom_id res chain seq x y z
N MET A 1 -10.55 -27.04 -14.90
CA MET A 1 -11.07 -26.28 -14.58
C MET A 1 -10.50 -25.25 -13.80
N VAL A 2 -11.01 -24.44 -13.57
CA VAL A 2 -10.59 -23.33 -12.92
C VAL A 2 -10.03 -23.54 -11.59
N GLN A 3 -9.78 -24.73 -11.23
CA GLN A 3 -9.31 -25.04 -9.96
C GLN A 3 -8.08 -24.35 -9.54
N ALA A 4 -7.11 -24.25 -10.44
CA ALA A 4 -5.85 -23.66 -10.07
C ALA A 4 -6.00 -22.22 -9.62
N ILE A 5 -6.85 -21.46 -10.32
CA ILE A 5 -7.08 -20.08 -9.98
C ILE A 5 -7.81 -19.97 -8.67
N SER A 6 -8.80 -20.81 -8.46
CA SER A 6 -9.53 -20.81 -7.22
C SER A 6 -8.63 -21.11 -6.05
N ASN A 7 -7.68 -22.03 -6.22
CA ASN A 7 -6.77 -22.37 -5.15
C ASN A 7 -5.87 -21.21 -4.77
N LYS A 8 -5.43 -20.44 -5.75
CA LYS A 8 -4.62 -19.26 -5.46
C LYS A 8 -5.42 -18.26 -4.65
N ASP A 9 -6.65 -18.01 -5.07
CA ASP A 9 -7.49 -17.05 -4.38
C ASP A 9 -7.76 -17.48 -2.95
N THR A 10 -7.97 -18.78 -2.73
CA THR A 10 -8.26 -19.28 -1.40
C THR A 10 -7.04 -19.31 -0.50
N SER A 11 -5.83 -19.14 -1.06
CA SER A 11 -4.63 -19.13 -0.22
C SER A 11 -4.43 -17.80 0.50
N ILE A 12 -5.11 -16.74 0.05
CA ILE A 12 -5.00 -15.44 0.71
C ILE A 12 -6.10 -15.32 1.74
N GLN A 13 -5.71 -14.95 2.94
CA GLN A 13 -6.66 -14.69 4.02
C GLN A 13 -6.90 -13.19 4.07
N TRP A 14 -8.13 -12.74 3.79
CA TRP A 14 -8.48 -11.33 3.76
C TRP A 14 -9.04 -10.87 5.09
N GLN A 15 -8.62 -9.69 5.51
CA GLN A 15 -9.11 -9.06 6.72
C GLN A 15 -9.59 -7.65 6.39
N THR A 16 -10.82 -7.33 6.77
CA THR A 16 -11.35 -5.99 6.58
C THR A 16 -10.69 -5.03 7.55
N ILE A 17 -10.20 -3.93 7.05
CA ILE A 17 -9.45 -2.95 7.83
C ILE A 17 -10.29 -1.70 8.11
N CYS A 18 -10.87 -1.11 7.08
CA CYS A 18 -11.62 0.13 7.21
C CYS A 18 -12.48 0.35 5.98
N LYS A 19 -13.35 1.36 6.03
CA LYS A 19 -14.09 1.76 4.84
C LYS A 19 -13.20 2.60 3.95
N ILE A 20 -13.39 2.51 2.63
CA ILE A 20 -12.62 3.32 1.69
C ILE A 20 -12.80 4.81 1.97
N SER A 21 -13.98 5.19 2.47
CA SER A 21 -14.25 6.59 2.79
C SER A 21 -13.43 7.10 3.97
N SER A 22 -12.82 6.21 4.74
CA SER A 22 -11.94 6.61 5.83
C SER A 22 -10.58 7.08 5.34
N ILE A 23 -10.25 6.82 4.06
CA ILE A 23 -8.98 7.25 3.49
C ILE A 23 -9.28 8.41 2.53
N LYS A 24 -8.78 9.59 2.86
CA LYS A 24 -8.97 10.75 1.99
C LYS A 24 -8.21 10.56 0.68
N PRO A 25 -8.71 11.15 -0.41
CA PRO A 25 -8.03 11.03 -1.70
C PRO A 25 -6.56 11.42 -1.63
N ASN A 26 -5.73 10.61 -2.24
CA ASN A 26 -4.28 10.83 -2.36
C ASN A 26 -3.57 10.91 -1.01
N THR A 27 -4.09 10.20 -0.01
CA THR A 27 -3.44 10.12 1.30
C THR A 27 -3.28 8.68 1.72
N GLY A 28 -2.56 8.49 2.82
CA GLY A 28 -2.35 7.19 3.41
C GLY A 28 -2.86 7.12 4.83
N VAL A 29 -3.15 5.93 5.27
CA VAL A 29 -3.46 5.64 6.67
C VAL A 29 -2.58 4.49 7.12
N CYS A 30 -2.34 4.39 8.41
CA CYS A 30 -1.57 3.29 8.98
C CYS A 30 -2.51 2.32 9.65
N ALA A 31 -2.36 1.05 9.36
CA ALA A 31 -3.14 -0.02 9.98
C ALA A 31 -2.20 -1.02 10.62
N LEU A 32 -2.64 -1.61 11.74
CA LEU A 32 -1.91 -2.71 12.34
C LEU A 32 -2.48 -4.01 11.78
N PHE A 33 -1.63 -4.81 11.16
CA PHE A 33 -2.03 -6.03 10.48
C PHE A 33 -1.01 -7.13 10.79
N HIS A 34 -1.43 -8.18 11.48
CA HIS A 34 -0.54 -9.27 11.92
C HIS A 34 0.71 -8.71 12.62
N ASP A 35 0.49 -7.77 13.55
CA ASP A 35 1.55 -7.13 14.33
C ASP A 35 2.53 -6.29 13.52
N GLU A 36 2.18 -5.97 12.27
CA GLU A 36 3.00 -5.10 11.42
C GLU A 36 2.24 -3.84 11.08
N GLN A 37 2.96 -2.73 10.99
CA GLN A 37 2.35 -1.48 10.56
C GLN A 37 2.34 -1.42 9.05
N VAL A 38 1.16 -1.32 8.47
CA VAL A 38 0.96 -1.29 7.02
C VAL A 38 0.38 0.06 6.64
N ALA A 39 1.02 0.70 5.66
CA ALA A 39 0.51 1.95 5.09
C ALA A 39 -0.41 1.62 3.93
N ILE A 40 -1.62 2.17 3.94
CA ILE A 40 -2.60 1.97 2.88
C ILE A 40 -2.87 3.32 2.24
N PHE A 41 -2.68 3.41 0.92
CA PHE A 41 -2.84 4.65 0.17
C PHE A 41 -4.02 4.54 -0.79
N ARG A 42 -4.75 5.65 -0.95
CA ARG A 42 -5.87 5.73 -1.88
C ARG A 42 -5.52 6.70 -3.00
N LEU A 43 -5.76 6.27 -4.25
CA LEU A 43 -5.50 7.11 -5.41
C LEU A 43 -6.76 7.89 -5.76
N GLY A 44 -6.72 9.21 -5.59
CA GLY A 44 -7.85 10.06 -5.91
C GLY A 44 -9.10 9.64 -5.16
N GLU A 45 -10.27 9.87 -5.77
CA GLU A 45 -11.54 9.45 -5.18
C GLU A 45 -11.98 8.10 -5.73
N THR A 46 -11.04 7.30 -6.22
CA THR A 46 -11.33 5.98 -6.75
C THR A 46 -11.25 4.93 -5.64
N GLU A 47 -11.53 3.68 -6.00
CA GLU A 47 -11.32 2.55 -5.09
C GLU A 47 -9.97 1.86 -5.33
N GLN A 48 -9.05 2.57 -6.00
CA GLN A 48 -7.74 2.04 -6.26
C GLN A 48 -6.84 2.30 -5.05
N VAL A 49 -6.35 1.24 -4.44
CA VAL A 49 -5.59 1.31 -3.20
C VAL A 49 -4.28 0.53 -3.33
N TYR A 50 -3.31 0.91 -2.53
CA TYR A 50 -2.00 0.27 -2.48
C TYR A 50 -1.61 0.11 -1.02
N ALA A 51 -0.89 -0.97 -0.72
CA ALA A 51 -0.48 -1.24 0.66
C ALA A 51 0.96 -1.69 0.71
N LEU A 52 1.74 -1.06 1.58
CA LEU A 52 3.12 -1.44 1.82
C LEU A 52 3.46 -1.27 3.30
N SER A 53 4.60 -1.82 3.70
CA SER A 53 5.09 -1.63 5.05
C SER A 53 5.19 -0.13 5.34
N ASN A 54 4.80 0.26 6.53
CA ASN A 54 4.90 1.67 6.96
C ASN A 54 6.32 2.07 7.33
N TYR A 55 7.26 1.12 7.34
CA TYR A 55 8.63 1.38 7.74
C TYR A 55 9.46 1.94 6.60
N ASP A 56 10.07 3.11 6.82
CA ASP A 56 11.00 3.73 5.89
C ASP A 56 12.43 3.37 6.30
N PRO A 57 13.14 2.51 5.53
CA PRO A 57 14.48 2.11 5.92
C PRO A 57 15.51 3.24 5.85
N PHE A 58 15.25 4.29 5.08
CA PHE A 58 16.19 5.42 5.02
C PHE A 58 16.13 6.26 6.28
N SER A 59 14.94 6.57 6.78
CA SER A 59 14.82 7.35 8.00
C SER A 59 14.75 6.45 9.23
N LYS A 60 14.57 5.14 9.03
CA LYS A 60 14.43 4.16 10.10
C LYS A 60 13.26 4.49 11.00
N ALA A 61 12.15 4.93 10.39
CA ALA A 61 10.96 5.32 11.11
C ALA A 61 9.71 4.79 10.42
N TYR A 62 8.64 4.60 11.19
CA TYR A 62 7.36 4.10 10.69
C TYR A 62 6.51 5.28 10.25
N VAL A 63 6.82 5.85 9.09
CA VAL A 63 6.22 7.12 8.67
C VAL A 63 5.68 7.14 7.24
N LEU A 64 5.76 6.04 6.49
CA LEU A 64 5.40 6.07 5.09
C LEU A 64 3.94 6.47 4.85
N SER A 65 3.04 6.12 5.78
CA SER A 65 1.63 6.50 5.63
C SER A 65 1.41 8.01 5.62
N ARG A 66 2.39 8.78 6.09
CA ARG A 66 2.32 10.23 6.09
C ARG A 66 2.91 10.85 4.82
N GLY A 67 3.36 10.02 3.88
CA GLY A 67 3.94 10.51 2.64
C GLY A 67 2.90 11.09 1.72
N ILE A 68 3.37 11.73 0.65
CA ILE A 68 2.52 12.41 -0.31
C ILE A 68 2.41 11.56 -1.56
N VAL A 69 1.16 11.18 -1.89
CA VAL A 69 0.87 10.40 -3.09
C VAL A 69 0.89 11.32 -4.30
N GLY A 70 1.49 10.87 -5.38
CA GLY A 70 1.52 11.60 -6.62
C GLY A 70 1.91 10.67 -7.75
N ASP A 71 2.31 11.26 -8.89
CA ASP A 71 2.81 10.45 -9.98
C ASP A 71 4.09 11.06 -10.52
N ARG A 72 4.93 10.20 -11.07
CA ARG A 72 6.19 10.61 -11.70
C ARG A 72 6.27 9.88 -13.02
N GLN A 73 5.99 10.63 -14.09
CA GLN A 73 6.04 10.06 -15.44
C GLN A 73 5.15 8.83 -15.60
N GLY A 74 3.95 8.90 -15.03
CA GLY A 74 2.99 7.80 -15.13
C GLY A 74 3.10 6.75 -14.05
N ILE A 75 4.11 6.83 -13.19
CA ILE A 75 4.27 5.87 -12.09
C ILE A 75 3.63 6.46 -10.84
N ILE A 76 2.65 5.74 -10.29
CA ILE A 76 2.01 6.15 -9.03
C ILE A 76 3.00 5.91 -7.90
N LYS A 77 3.25 6.94 -7.13
CA LYS A 77 4.31 6.89 -6.13
C LYS A 77 3.91 7.61 -4.86
N VAL A 78 4.63 7.34 -3.78
CA VAL A 78 4.56 8.11 -2.55
C VAL A 78 5.93 8.70 -2.26
N ALA A 79 5.96 9.96 -1.85
CA ALA A 79 7.19 10.61 -1.40
C ALA A 79 7.29 10.43 0.11
N ALA A 80 8.37 9.81 0.58
CA ALA A 80 8.58 9.60 2.01
C ALA A 80 8.73 10.95 2.72
N PRO A 81 8.20 11.08 3.93
CA PRO A 81 8.14 12.39 4.58
C PRO A 81 9.51 13.00 4.94
N ILE A 82 10.45 12.19 5.37
CA ILE A 82 11.69 12.70 5.94
C ILE A 82 12.72 13.02 4.88
N TYR A 83 13.08 12.04 4.05
CA TYR A 83 14.10 12.26 3.02
C TYR A 83 13.53 12.43 1.63
N LYS A 84 12.18 12.43 1.51
CA LYS A 84 11.49 12.69 0.25
C LYS A 84 11.81 11.68 -0.85
N GLN A 85 12.20 10.48 -0.48
CA GLN A 85 12.45 9.43 -1.46
C GLN A 85 11.12 9.02 -2.10
N ASN A 86 11.13 8.80 -3.41
CA ASN A 86 9.94 8.38 -4.14
C ASN A 86 9.89 6.86 -4.24
N ILE A 87 8.75 6.29 -3.85
CA ILE A 87 8.55 4.85 -3.81
C ILE A 87 7.40 4.49 -4.74
N ASN A 88 7.63 3.53 -5.63
CA ASN A 88 6.59 3.01 -6.52
C ASN A 88 5.55 2.27 -5.68
N LEU A 89 4.30 2.75 -5.69
CA LEU A 89 3.25 2.17 -4.85
C LEU A 89 2.84 0.77 -5.29
N GLU A 90 3.03 0.44 -6.57
CA GLU A 90 2.68 -0.90 -7.04
C GLU A 90 3.71 -1.94 -6.65
N THR A 91 4.99 -1.59 -6.69
CA THR A 91 6.06 -2.57 -6.51
C THR A 91 6.80 -2.43 -5.20
N GLY A 92 6.74 -1.25 -4.57
CA GLY A 92 7.52 -0.97 -3.37
C GLY A 92 8.95 -0.53 -3.66
N GLU A 93 9.35 -0.46 -4.92
CA GLU A 93 10.71 -0.10 -5.27
C GLU A 93 10.95 1.40 -5.15
N TYR A 94 12.12 1.78 -4.63
CA TYR A 94 12.53 3.18 -4.65
C TYR A 94 12.84 3.55 -6.09
N LEU A 95 12.26 4.66 -6.57
CA LEU A 95 12.41 5.01 -7.99
C LEU A 95 13.85 5.35 -8.37
N ASP A 96 14.59 5.94 -7.44
CA ASP A 96 15.97 6.33 -7.72
C ASP A 96 16.99 5.26 -7.31
N ASP A 97 16.53 4.17 -6.72
CA ASP A 97 17.39 3.06 -6.33
C ASP A 97 16.55 1.78 -6.25
N PRO A 98 16.24 1.17 -7.40
CA PRO A 98 15.32 0.03 -7.44
C PRO A 98 15.79 -1.22 -6.69
N GLU A 99 17.03 -1.26 -6.26
CA GLU A 99 17.50 -2.38 -5.45
C GLU A 99 16.91 -2.35 -4.05
N ILE A 100 16.42 -1.19 -3.61
CA ILE A 100 15.77 -1.06 -2.33
C ILE A 100 14.28 -1.19 -2.54
N LYS A 101 13.66 -2.10 -1.82
CA LYS A 101 12.26 -2.40 -2.01
C LYS A 101 11.55 -2.52 -0.67
N ILE A 102 10.41 -1.83 -0.57
CA ILE A 102 9.54 -1.91 0.60
C ILE A 102 8.58 -3.08 0.38
N PRO A 103 8.39 -3.95 1.38
CA PRO A 103 7.43 -5.04 1.24
C PRO A 103 6.03 -4.52 0.95
N THR A 104 5.34 -5.14 -0.01
CA THR A 104 3.96 -4.79 -0.35
C THR A 104 3.02 -5.88 0.17
N TYR A 105 1.74 -5.52 0.28
CA TYR A 105 0.71 -6.43 0.78
C TYR A 105 -0.43 -6.52 -0.21
N PRO A 106 -1.05 -7.70 -0.36
CA PRO A 106 -2.29 -7.78 -1.13
C PRO A 106 -3.34 -6.86 -0.52
N VAL A 107 -4.02 -6.10 -1.36
CA VAL A 107 -5.04 -5.17 -0.90
C VAL A 107 -6.16 -5.11 -1.92
N GLN A 108 -7.40 -5.02 -1.46
CA GLN A 108 -8.55 -4.91 -2.34
C GLN A 108 -9.65 -4.11 -1.65
N VAL A 109 -10.62 -3.65 -2.45
CA VAL A 109 -11.81 -2.99 -1.92
C VAL A 109 -13.00 -3.84 -2.32
N VAL A 110 -13.81 -4.25 -1.34
CA VAL A 110 -15.00 -5.06 -1.56
C VAL A 110 -16.16 -4.38 -0.85
N ASN A 111 -17.20 -4.02 -1.62
CA ASN A 111 -18.38 -3.35 -1.07
C ASN A 111 -18.01 -2.10 -0.25
N GLY A 112 -17.02 -1.33 -0.73
CA GLY A 112 -16.61 -0.10 -0.06
C GLY A 112 -15.71 -0.31 1.13
N GLU A 113 -15.27 -1.54 1.39
CA GLU A 113 -14.40 -1.84 2.52
C GLU A 113 -13.01 -2.27 2.04
N VAL A 114 -11.99 -1.69 2.64
CA VAL A 114 -10.60 -2.00 2.33
C VAL A 114 -10.19 -3.24 3.10
N GLN A 115 -9.63 -4.22 2.39
CA GLN A 115 -9.18 -5.47 2.97
C GLN A 115 -7.71 -5.70 2.66
N LEU A 116 -6.96 -6.13 3.66
CA LEU A 116 -5.57 -6.55 3.50
C LEU A 116 -5.50 -8.07 3.52
N GLY A 117 -4.57 -8.62 2.74
CA GLY A 117 -4.40 -10.05 2.65
C GLY A 117 -3.01 -10.51 3.03
N LYS A 118 -2.96 -11.79 3.39
CA LYS A 118 -1.69 -12.40 3.72
C LYS A 118 -1.67 -13.88 3.36
#